data_9d3ed7cb7717944ddb7a7c1d3e7d47b8
#
_entry.id   9d3ed7cb7717944ddb7a7c1d3e7d47b8
#
_cell.length_a   1.000
_cell.length_b   1.000
_cell.length_c   1.000
_cell.angle_alpha   90.00
_cell.angle_beta   90.00
_cell.angle_gamma   90.00
#
_symmetry.space_group_name_H-M   'P 1'
#
loop_
_entity.id
_entity.type
_entity.pdbx_description
1 polymer ?
#
loop_
_entity_poly.entity_id
_entity_poly.type
_entity_poly.pdbx_seq_one_letter_code
_entity_poly.pdbx_strand_id
1 'polypeptide(L)' 'MSKLLNTEIIVLKYKIGPSKYDGFRLDLQIKINDVLMVTWTSSEYLIQMIKDIPDDGFPFKTVIKEINEHYEFT' A
#
# COMPACT_ATOMS: atom_id res chain seq x y z
N MET A 1 -3.84 -0.22 -8.96
CA MET A 1 -2.60 0.30 -8.36
C MET A 1 -1.83 1.26 -9.27
N SER A 2 -1.78 1.02 -10.58
CA SER A 2 -0.99 1.85 -11.49
C SER A 2 -1.35 3.34 -11.48
N LYS A 3 -2.62 3.67 -11.24
CA LYS A 3 -3.07 5.07 -11.17
C LYS A 3 -2.53 5.81 -9.95
N LEU A 4 -2.05 5.09 -8.94
CA LEU A 4 -1.53 5.67 -7.72
C LEU A 4 -0.02 5.84 -7.72
N LEU A 5 0.65 5.29 -8.74
CA LEU A 5 2.10 5.36 -8.80
C LEU A 5 2.56 6.80 -8.95
N ASN A 6 3.65 7.13 -8.27
CA ASN A 6 4.26 8.46 -8.29
C ASN A 6 3.37 9.58 -7.76
N THR A 7 2.35 9.22 -6.97
CA THR A 7 1.45 10.17 -6.34
C THR A 7 1.62 10.10 -4.82
N GLU A 8 1.72 11.26 -4.18
CA GLU A 8 1.81 11.30 -2.72
C GLU A 8 0.48 10.87 -2.11
N ILE A 9 0.54 9.89 -1.21
CA ILE A 9 -0.63 9.36 -0.51
C ILE A 9 -0.36 9.31 0.99
N ILE A 10 -1.43 9.28 1.77
CA ILE A 10 -1.35 9.04 3.21
C ILE A 10 -1.99 7.68 3.45
N VAL A 11 -1.22 6.75 4.00
CA VAL A 11 -1.73 5.42 4.34
C VAL A 11 -2.28 5.49 5.76
N LEU A 12 -3.59 5.26 5.89
CA LEU A 12 -4.27 5.35 7.18
C LEU A 12 -4.26 4.02 7.92
N LYS A 13 -4.54 2.96 7.22
CA LYS A 13 -4.51 1.61 7.77
C LYS A 13 -4.49 0.58 6.65
N TYR A 14 -4.26 -0.67 7.00
CA TYR A 14 -4.21 -1.75 6.04
C TYR A 14 -4.79 -3.03 6.61
N LYS A 15 -5.08 -3.96 5.71
CA LYS A 15 -5.52 -5.30 6.05
C LYS A 15 -4.88 -6.27 5.08
N ILE A 16 -4.38 -7.39 5.58
CA ILE A 16 -3.84 -8.45 4.75
C ILE A 16 -4.76 -9.65 4.87
N GLY A 17 -5.22 -10.14 3.73
CA GLY A 17 -6.10 -11.29 3.67
C GLY A 17 -5.74 -12.21 2.50
N PRO A 18 -6.45 -13.35 2.38
CA PRO A 18 -6.20 -14.25 1.27
C PRO A 18 -6.67 -13.64 -0.05
N SER A 19 -5.89 -13.88 -1.10
CA SER A 19 -6.26 -13.51 -2.45
C SER A 19 -7.20 -14.56 -3.05
N LYS A 20 -7.92 -14.19 -4.12
CA LYS A 20 -8.68 -15.16 -4.92
C LYS A 20 -7.75 -16.16 -5.60
N TYR A 21 -6.51 -15.78 -5.81
CA TYR A 21 -5.46 -16.59 -6.39
C TYR A 21 -4.52 -17.01 -5.28
N ASP A 22 -3.43 -17.66 -5.61
CA ASP A 22 -2.43 -18.04 -4.62
C ASP A 22 -1.82 -16.81 -3.97
N GLY A 23 -1.59 -16.87 -2.64
CA GLY A 23 -0.91 -15.82 -1.90
C GLY A 23 -1.86 -14.91 -1.14
N PHE A 24 -1.40 -13.69 -0.87
CA PHE A 24 -2.09 -12.73 -0.02
C PHE A 24 -2.42 -11.47 -0.79
N ARG A 25 -3.40 -10.74 -0.26
CA ARG A 25 -3.83 -9.47 -0.80
C ARG A 25 -3.70 -8.41 0.30
N LEU A 26 -3.13 -7.29 -0.08
CA LEU A 26 -2.99 -6.13 0.79
C LEU A 26 -4.06 -5.11 0.42
N ASP A 27 -4.97 -4.81 1.35
CA ASP A 27 -5.94 -3.74 1.20
C ASP A 27 -5.44 -2.53 1.97
N LEU A 28 -5.39 -1.39 1.30
CA LEU A 28 -4.92 -0.13 1.88
C LEU A 28 -6.07 0.86 1.95
N GLN A 29 -6.26 1.47 3.11
CA GLN A 29 -7.11 2.63 3.24
C GLN A 29 -6.20 3.86 3.19
N ILE A 30 -6.40 4.69 2.19
CA ILE A 30 -5.52 5.81 1.89
C ILE A 30 -6.31 7.10 1.76
N LYS A 31 -5.58 8.21 1.78
CA LYS A 31 -6.12 9.54 1.56
C LYS A 31 -5.28 10.24 0.50
N ILE A 32 -5.93 10.75 -0.53
CA ILE A 32 -5.30 11.51 -1.61
C ILE A 32 -6.05 12.83 -1.74
N ASN A 33 -5.36 13.96 -1.58
CA ASN A 33 -5.97 15.29 -1.69
C ASN A 33 -7.26 15.41 -0.85
N ASP A 34 -7.21 14.92 0.38
CA ASP A 34 -8.34 14.92 1.32
C ASP A 34 -9.50 14.02 0.93
N VAL A 35 -9.31 13.12 -0.04
CA VAL A 35 -10.32 12.13 -0.43
C VAL A 35 -9.91 10.76 0.07
N LEU A 36 -10.81 10.11 0.82
CA LEU A 36 -10.58 8.75 1.32
C LEU A 36 -10.82 7.74 0.19
N MET A 37 -9.90 6.81 0.05
CA MET A 37 -9.98 5.78 -0.96
C MET A 37 -9.50 4.45 -0.40
N VAL A 38 -9.95 3.36 -1.03
CA VAL A 38 -9.46 2.01 -0.73
C VAL A 38 -8.85 1.47 -2.01
N THR A 39 -7.65 0.92 -1.89
CA THR A 39 -6.99 0.25 -3.01
C THR A 39 -6.43 -1.08 -2.52
N TRP A 40 -6.04 -1.95 -3.46
CA TRP A 40 -5.48 -3.24 -3.10
C TRP A 40 -4.36 -3.61 -4.05
N THR A 41 -3.52 -4.51 -3.58
CA THR A 41 -2.43 -5.05 -4.38
C THR A 41 -2.04 -6.43 -3.85
N SER A 42 -1.46 -7.25 -4.72
CA SER A 42 -0.88 -8.53 -4.33
C SER A 42 0.66 -8.47 -4.27
N SER A 43 1.22 -7.29 -4.32
CA SER A 43 2.67 -7.11 -4.27
C SER A 43 3.26 -7.61 -2.96
N GLU A 44 4.09 -8.63 -3.05
CA GLU A 44 4.77 -9.17 -1.87
C GLU A 44 5.72 -8.16 -1.23
N TYR A 45 6.34 -7.32 -2.05
CA TYR A 45 7.25 -6.28 -1.55
C TYR A 45 6.51 -5.28 -0.68
N LEU A 46 5.35 -4.80 -1.14
CA LEU A 46 4.55 -3.87 -0.34
C LEU A 46 4.03 -4.53 0.93
N ILE A 47 3.62 -5.79 0.86
CA ILE A 47 3.16 -6.52 2.03
C ILE A 47 4.27 -6.63 3.08
N GLN A 48 5.48 -6.99 2.67
CA GLN A 48 6.61 -7.09 3.60
C GLN A 48 6.98 -5.73 4.18
N MET A 49 7.01 -4.69 3.36
CA MET A 49 7.36 -3.35 3.81
C MET A 49 6.35 -2.84 4.85
N ILE A 50 5.06 -3.04 4.61
CA ILE A 50 4.04 -2.50 5.51
C ILE A 50 4.01 -3.25 6.85
N LYS A 51 4.32 -4.54 6.84
CA LYS A 51 4.41 -5.32 8.08
C LYS A 51 5.51 -4.82 9.01
N ASP A 52 6.55 -4.22 8.44
CA ASP A 52 7.68 -3.71 9.24
C ASP A 52 7.38 -2.35 9.86
N ILE A 53 6.25 -1.73 9.52
CA ILE A 53 5.87 -0.45 10.10
C ILE A 53 5.10 -0.70 11.39
N PRO A 54 5.54 -0.16 12.53
CA PRO A 54 4.82 -0.35 13.80
C PRO A 54 3.46 0.35 13.76
N ASP A 55 2.53 -0.11 14.60
CA ASP A 55 1.17 0.44 14.64
C ASP A 55 1.14 1.95 14.89
N ASP A 56 2.07 2.46 15.67
CA ASP A 56 2.17 3.90 15.94
C ASP A 56 2.80 4.68 14.77
N GLY A 57 3.24 4.01 13.74
CA GLY A 57 3.72 4.65 12.52
C GLY A 57 2.62 5.09 11.57
N PHE A 58 1.35 4.78 11.87
CA PHE A 58 0.21 5.21 11.06
C PHE A 58 -0.49 6.42 11.66
N PRO A 59 -1.04 7.32 10.82
CA PRO A 59 -0.92 7.33 9.36
C PRO A 59 0.49 7.74 8.90
N PHE A 60 0.90 7.31 7.73
CA PHE A 60 2.18 7.76 7.18
C PHE A 60 2.03 8.20 5.73
N LYS A 61 2.88 9.15 5.33
CA LYS A 61 2.89 9.73 4.00
C LYS A 61 3.94 9.01 3.16
N THR A 62 3.58 8.64 1.95
CA THR A 62 4.49 7.91 1.07
C THR A 62 4.14 8.13 -0.40
N VAL A 63 5.04 7.70 -1.25
CA VAL A 63 4.81 7.63 -2.70
C VAL A 63 5.14 6.22 -3.12
N ILE A 64 4.20 5.53 -3.77
CA ILE A 64 4.46 4.19 -4.28
C ILE A 64 5.10 4.32 -5.65
N LYS A 65 6.23 3.66 -5.83
CA LYS A 65 6.96 3.64 -7.09
C LYS A 65 7.17 2.22 -7.56
N GLU A 66 7.21 2.04 -8.88
CA GLU A 66 7.61 0.78 -9.49
C GLU A 66 9.12 0.84 -9.75
N ILE A 67 9.85 -0.09 -9.13
CA ILE A 67 11.30 -0.16 -9.22
C ILE A 67 11.66 -1.61 -9.56
N ASN A 68 12.36 -1.82 -10.67
CA ASN A 68 12.79 -3.17 -11.09
C ASN A 68 11.63 -4.16 -11.10
N GLU A 69 10.50 -3.76 -11.70
CA GLU A 69 9.31 -4.59 -11.88
C GLU A 69 8.57 -4.95 -10.59
N HIS A 70 8.84 -4.26 -9.48
CA HIS A 70 8.06 -4.39 -8.25
C HIS A 70 7.72 -3.05 -7.65
N TYR A 71 6.76 -3.02 -6.74
CA TYR A 71 6.33 -1.79 -6.08
C TYR A 71 7.04 -1.60 -4.76
N GLU A 72 7.33 -0.34 -4.42
CA GLU A 72 7.94 0.03 -3.15
C GLU A 72 7.31 1.31 -2.62
N PHE A 73 7.19 1.39 -1.29
CA PHE A 73 6.91 2.65 -0.60
C PHE A 73 8.21 3.45 -0.53
N THR A 74 8.15 4.73 -0.83
CA THR A 74 9.36 5.58 -0.83
C THR A 74 9.23 6.80 0.06
#